data_974b56154dca98ea2b99af27577276da
#
_entry.id   974b56154dca98ea2b99af27577276da
#
_cell.length_a   1.000
_cell.length_b   1.000
_cell.length_c   1.000
_cell.angle_alpha   90.00
_cell.angle_beta   90.00
_cell.angle_gamma   90.00
#
_symmetry.space_group_name_H-M   'P 1'
#
loop_
_entity.id
_entity.type
_entity.pdbx_description
1 polymer ?
#
loop_
_entity_poly.entity_id
_entity_poly.type
_entity_poly.pdbx_seq_one_letter_code
_entity_poly.pdbx_strand_id
1 'polypeptide(L)'
;CYSAIALKEDGYNVYAVGRRNSDNGFFETKGITFIGGVDVSDKSTFDRLPKEKIDVVVNMAGTMPAHANRDMMPYVQSIIVGTVNITEWMKTVECQRIIFNTTPSDTAECWGTTTPIDDDVVRSFPKNGNDHAVYAICKRAATDILEHLQICGEVKPCVFRHFMVYGWHPVATYFLEGKERMLPWRSMVRKCIQGENLEVYGDVTRKKE
;
A
#
# COMPACT_ATOMS: atom_id res chain seq x y z
N CYS A 1 -8.24 -5.00 -1.01
CA CYS A 1 -9.39 -5.88 -1.37
C CYS A 1 -8.92 -7.17 -2.05
N TYR A 2 -8.24 -7.11 -3.20
CA TYR A 2 -7.86 -8.31 -3.97
C TYR A 2 -7.02 -9.31 -3.16
N SER A 3 -5.99 -8.86 -2.46
CA SER A 3 -5.15 -9.74 -1.63
C SER A 3 -5.96 -10.46 -0.55
N ALA A 4 -6.91 -9.76 0.09
CA ALA A 4 -7.76 -10.37 1.11
C ALA A 4 -8.69 -11.45 0.52
N ILE A 5 -9.23 -11.20 -0.69
CA ILE A 5 -10.09 -12.16 -1.40
C ILE A 5 -9.27 -13.38 -1.82
N ALA A 6 -8.11 -13.18 -2.45
CA ALA A 6 -7.24 -14.27 -2.88
C ALA A 6 -6.79 -15.15 -1.71
N LEU A 7 -6.37 -14.54 -0.60
CA LEU A 7 -6.01 -15.28 0.61
C LEU A 7 -7.21 -16.09 1.16
N LYS A 8 -8.42 -15.53 1.10
CA LYS A 8 -9.62 -16.26 1.52
C LYS A 8 -9.92 -17.43 0.60
N GLU A 9 -9.78 -17.25 -0.71
CA GLU A 9 -9.96 -18.31 -1.71
C GLU A 9 -8.93 -19.43 -1.55
N ASP A 10 -7.70 -19.08 -1.12
CA ASP A 10 -6.64 -20.03 -0.77
C ASP A 10 -6.85 -20.71 0.60
N GLY A 11 -7.97 -20.44 1.29
CA GLY A 11 -8.36 -21.14 2.52
C GLY A 11 -7.89 -20.48 3.82
N TYR A 12 -7.29 -19.29 3.77
CA TYR A 12 -6.89 -18.58 4.99
C TYR A 12 -8.09 -17.98 5.73
N ASN A 13 -7.96 -17.88 7.06
CA ASN A 13 -8.87 -17.05 7.87
C ASN A 13 -8.38 -15.59 7.81
N VAL A 14 -9.19 -14.71 7.22
CA VAL A 14 -8.74 -13.35 6.86
C VAL A 14 -9.49 -12.29 7.64
N TYR A 15 -8.75 -11.39 8.26
CA TYR A 15 -9.24 -10.14 8.83
C TYR A 15 -8.85 -8.99 7.89
N ALA A 16 -9.84 -8.30 7.33
CA ALA A 16 -9.63 -7.07 6.58
C ALA A 16 -9.75 -5.87 7.52
N VAL A 17 -8.68 -5.10 7.68
CA VAL A 17 -8.60 -4.00 8.64
C VAL A 17 -8.51 -2.66 7.92
N GLY A 18 -9.21 -1.64 8.43
CA GLY A 18 -9.16 -0.32 7.81
C GLY A 18 -9.68 0.82 8.68
N ARG A 19 -9.39 2.06 8.27
CA ARG A 19 -9.82 3.28 8.97
C ARG A 19 -11.32 3.55 8.85
N ARG A 20 -11.97 3.09 7.77
CA ARG A 20 -13.41 3.25 7.60
C ARG A 20 -14.14 2.45 8.67
N ASN A 21 -15.22 3.00 9.21
CA ASN A 21 -16.04 2.30 10.19
C ASN A 21 -16.89 1.17 9.58
N SER A 22 -17.13 1.22 8.26
CA SER A 22 -17.89 0.20 7.53
C SER A 22 -17.30 0.01 6.13
N ASP A 23 -17.39 -1.20 5.62
CA ASP A 23 -17.13 -1.56 4.22
C ASP A 23 -18.42 -1.79 3.42
N ASN A 24 -19.58 -1.44 4.01
CA ASN A 24 -20.92 -1.69 3.47
C ASN A 24 -21.20 -3.19 3.20
N GLY A 25 -20.65 -4.06 4.03
CA GLY A 25 -20.82 -5.51 3.94
C GLY A 25 -20.05 -6.20 2.82
N PHE A 26 -19.17 -5.48 2.13
CA PHE A 26 -18.42 -6.04 1.00
C PHE A 26 -17.57 -7.25 1.39
N PHE A 27 -16.82 -7.17 2.47
CA PHE A 27 -15.98 -8.28 2.92
C PHE A 27 -16.79 -9.43 3.51
N GLU A 28 -17.88 -9.13 4.19
CA GLU A 28 -18.79 -10.14 4.73
C GLU A 28 -19.34 -11.06 3.62
N THR A 29 -19.74 -10.49 2.48
CA THR A 29 -20.20 -11.28 1.31
C THR A 29 -19.11 -12.21 0.74
N LYS A 30 -17.87 -12.03 1.16
CA LYS A 30 -16.70 -12.86 0.78
C LYS A 30 -16.25 -13.79 1.91
N GLY A 31 -17.01 -13.85 3.01
CA GLY A 31 -16.63 -14.64 4.19
C GLY A 31 -15.36 -14.12 4.89
N ILE A 32 -15.07 -12.82 4.77
CA ILE A 32 -13.92 -12.14 5.37
C ILE A 32 -14.44 -11.24 6.49
N THR A 33 -13.82 -11.32 7.66
CA THR A 33 -14.16 -10.43 8.78
C THR A 33 -13.57 -9.05 8.56
N PHE A 34 -14.41 -8.01 8.53
CA PHE A 34 -13.96 -6.63 8.45
C PHE A 34 -13.88 -5.99 9.83
N ILE A 35 -12.75 -5.35 10.13
CA ILE A 35 -12.49 -4.60 11.36
C ILE A 35 -12.27 -3.13 10.99
N GLY A 36 -13.30 -2.32 11.20
CA GLY A 36 -13.28 -0.90 10.89
C GLY A 36 -12.81 -0.03 12.05
N GLY A 37 -12.47 1.23 11.73
CA GLY A 37 -12.07 2.24 12.71
C GLY A 37 -10.68 2.01 13.31
N VAL A 38 -9.81 1.31 12.60
CA VAL A 38 -8.41 1.11 13.00
C VAL A 38 -7.51 2.03 12.16
N ASP A 39 -6.83 2.95 12.83
CA ASP A 39 -5.80 3.80 12.23
C ASP A 39 -4.41 3.33 12.69
N VAL A 40 -3.58 2.94 11.75
CA VAL A 40 -2.23 2.45 12.06
C VAL A 40 -1.34 3.49 12.75
N SER A 41 -1.64 4.77 12.57
CA SER A 41 -0.94 5.86 13.26
C SER A 41 -1.38 6.07 14.71
N ASP A 42 -2.53 5.52 15.09
CA ASP A 42 -3.10 5.63 16.43
C ASP A 42 -3.19 4.27 17.12
N LYS A 43 -2.21 3.97 17.98
CA LYS A 43 -2.14 2.69 18.68
C LYS A 43 -3.35 2.41 19.58
N SER A 44 -4.08 3.44 20.03
CA SER A 44 -5.28 3.26 20.85
C SER A 44 -6.41 2.54 20.10
N THR A 45 -6.42 2.62 18.76
CA THR A 45 -7.42 1.93 17.92
C THR A 45 -7.15 0.42 17.79
N PHE A 46 -5.97 -0.06 18.19
CA PHE A 46 -5.54 -1.45 18.07
C PHE A 46 -6.25 -2.40 19.05
N ASP A 47 -6.95 -1.87 20.04
CA ASP A 47 -7.83 -2.66 20.92
C ASP A 47 -8.92 -3.41 20.14
N ARG A 48 -9.24 -2.95 18.92
CA ARG A 48 -10.19 -3.58 18.00
C ARG A 48 -9.61 -4.76 17.24
N LEU A 49 -8.28 -4.87 17.17
CA LEU A 49 -7.60 -5.93 16.44
C LEU A 49 -7.76 -7.29 17.12
N PRO A 50 -7.63 -8.39 16.37
CA PRO A 50 -7.64 -9.73 16.94
C PRO A 50 -6.61 -9.87 18.06
N LYS A 51 -6.96 -10.68 19.07
CA LYS A 51 -6.06 -10.97 20.21
C LYS A 51 -5.54 -12.40 20.17
N GLU A 52 -6.09 -13.21 19.29
CA GLU A 52 -5.60 -14.54 19.00
C GLU A 52 -4.31 -14.49 18.16
N LYS A 53 -3.61 -15.62 18.10
CA LYS A 53 -2.42 -15.77 17.27
C LYS A 53 -2.70 -15.48 15.80
N ILE A 54 -1.84 -14.67 15.21
CA ILE A 54 -1.87 -14.32 13.78
C ILE A 54 -0.64 -14.92 13.09
N ASP A 55 -0.83 -15.60 11.98
CA ASP A 55 0.27 -16.22 11.24
C ASP A 55 1.04 -15.22 10.37
N VAL A 56 0.34 -14.27 9.76
CA VAL A 56 0.93 -13.27 8.86
C VAL A 56 0.15 -11.96 8.85
N VAL A 57 0.86 -10.86 8.80
CA VAL A 57 0.31 -9.52 8.59
C VAL A 57 0.66 -9.03 7.19
N VAL A 58 -0.34 -8.58 6.44
CA VAL A 58 -0.15 -7.92 5.13
C VAL A 58 -0.36 -6.41 5.31
N ASN A 59 0.74 -5.67 5.43
CA ASN A 59 0.69 -4.23 5.64
C ASN A 59 0.65 -3.48 4.31
N MET A 60 -0.55 -3.07 3.91
CA MET A 60 -0.82 -2.20 2.76
C MET A 60 -1.22 -0.77 3.20
N ALA A 61 -1.17 -0.49 4.50
CA ALA A 61 -1.55 0.81 5.03
C ALA A 61 -0.52 1.89 4.67
N GLY A 62 -1.00 3.10 4.50
CA GLY A 62 -0.18 4.28 4.24
C GLY A 62 -0.91 5.32 3.40
N THR A 63 -0.55 6.57 3.61
CA THR A 63 -1.01 7.69 2.79
C THR A 63 -0.39 7.57 1.40
N MET A 64 -1.24 7.67 0.36
CA MET A 64 -0.79 7.64 -1.04
C MET A 64 -0.43 9.05 -1.52
N PRO A 65 0.60 9.19 -2.37
CA PRO A 65 0.96 10.47 -2.97
C PRO A 65 -0.08 10.85 -4.03
N ALA A 66 -1.09 11.62 -3.62
CA ALA A 66 -2.19 12.03 -4.49
C ALA A 66 -2.53 13.52 -4.34
N HIS A 67 -1.78 14.25 -3.54
CA HIS A 67 -2.07 15.63 -3.20
C HIS A 67 -0.90 16.54 -3.58
N ALA A 68 -1.22 17.72 -4.12
CA ALA A 68 -0.26 18.80 -4.30
C ALA A 68 0.22 19.38 -2.95
N ASN A 69 -0.37 18.96 -1.85
CA ASN A 69 -0.03 19.40 -0.51
C ASN A 69 1.29 18.75 -0.05
N ARG A 70 2.24 19.60 0.34
CA ARG A 70 3.55 19.17 0.85
C ARG A 70 3.55 18.80 2.34
N ASP A 71 2.38 18.56 2.95
CA ASP A 71 2.33 18.08 4.33
C ASP A 71 2.94 16.68 4.43
N MET A 72 4.06 16.59 5.12
CA MET A 72 4.82 15.34 5.29
C MET A 72 4.25 14.46 6.40
N MET A 73 3.58 15.05 7.38
CA MET A 73 3.16 14.32 8.58
C MET A 73 2.23 13.14 8.31
N PRO A 74 1.24 13.22 7.42
CA PRO A 74 0.41 12.06 7.09
C PRO A 74 1.21 10.85 6.57
N TYR A 75 2.30 11.09 5.83
CA TYR A 75 3.19 10.02 5.34
C TYR A 75 4.01 9.43 6.49
N VAL A 76 4.63 10.27 7.30
CA VAL A 76 5.42 9.84 8.48
C VAL A 76 4.55 9.02 9.43
N GLN A 77 3.39 9.54 9.80
CA GLN A 77 2.50 8.89 10.75
C GLN A 77 1.94 7.57 10.22
N SER A 78 1.40 7.55 8.99
CA SER A 78 0.76 6.33 8.49
C SER A 78 1.75 5.26 8.01
N ILE A 79 2.95 5.63 7.57
CA ILE A 79 3.90 4.67 7.01
C ILE A 79 4.95 4.28 8.04
N ILE A 80 5.65 5.25 8.65
CA ILE A 80 6.73 4.97 9.60
C ILE A 80 6.15 4.56 10.95
N VAL A 81 5.40 5.47 11.59
CA VAL A 81 4.79 5.20 12.91
C VAL A 81 3.82 4.03 12.81
N GLY A 82 3.01 3.97 11.74
CA GLY A 82 2.11 2.85 11.48
C GLY A 82 2.83 1.51 11.40
N THR A 83 3.98 1.43 10.72
CA THR A 83 4.77 0.19 10.67
C THR A 83 5.29 -0.20 12.04
N VAL A 84 5.81 0.75 12.84
CA VAL A 84 6.25 0.48 14.21
C VAL A 84 5.09 -0.01 15.08
N ASN A 85 3.94 0.66 15.05
CA ASN A 85 2.77 0.25 15.82
C ASN A 85 2.29 -1.16 15.45
N ILE A 86 2.29 -1.49 14.15
CA ILE A 86 1.94 -2.83 13.66
C ILE A 86 2.92 -3.87 14.18
N THR A 87 4.23 -3.64 14.11
CA THR A 87 5.23 -4.60 14.59
C THR A 87 5.16 -4.80 16.10
N GLU A 88 4.85 -3.77 16.86
CA GLU A 88 4.61 -3.88 18.30
C GLU A 88 3.35 -4.71 18.61
N TRP A 89 2.26 -4.49 17.88
CA TRP A 89 1.05 -5.31 18.01
C TRP A 89 1.30 -6.76 17.61
N MET A 90 2.08 -7.01 16.55
CA MET A 90 2.42 -8.38 16.11
C MET A 90 3.05 -9.21 17.23
N LYS A 91 3.84 -8.60 18.12
CA LYS A 91 4.40 -9.27 19.30
C LYS A 91 3.31 -9.78 20.25
N THR A 92 2.22 -9.03 20.40
CA THR A 92 1.10 -9.40 21.29
C THR A 92 0.26 -10.55 20.80
N VAL A 93 0.31 -10.85 19.49
CA VAL A 93 -0.43 -11.94 18.81
C VAL A 93 0.51 -13.03 18.26
N GLU A 94 1.74 -13.10 18.77
CA GLU A 94 2.76 -14.10 18.41
C GLU A 94 3.02 -14.18 16.89
N CYS A 95 2.87 -13.06 16.17
CA CYS A 95 3.09 -12.98 14.75
C CYS A 95 4.52 -12.49 14.46
N GLN A 96 5.25 -13.21 13.63
CA GLN A 96 6.58 -12.79 13.17
C GLN A 96 6.62 -12.46 11.69
N ARG A 97 5.65 -12.90 10.89
CA ARG A 97 5.67 -12.70 9.44
C ARG A 97 4.93 -11.44 9.04
N ILE A 98 5.60 -10.57 8.29
CA ILE A 98 5.00 -9.37 7.73
C ILE A 98 5.30 -9.26 6.24
N ILE A 99 4.26 -9.06 5.45
CA ILE A 99 4.36 -8.69 4.05
C ILE A 99 4.19 -7.17 3.99
N PHE A 100 5.19 -6.49 3.45
CA PHE A 100 5.21 -5.03 3.36
C PHE A 100 5.29 -4.58 1.91
N ASN A 101 4.46 -3.61 1.57
CA ASN A 101 4.46 -2.99 0.26
C ASN A 101 5.33 -1.73 0.27
N THR A 102 6.49 -1.77 -0.41
CA THR A 102 7.26 -0.57 -0.73
C THR A 102 6.78 0.08 -2.04
N THR A 103 7.59 0.86 -2.71
CA THR A 103 7.18 1.64 -3.88
C THR A 103 8.28 1.62 -4.95
N PRO A 104 7.93 1.62 -6.25
CA PRO A 104 8.91 1.83 -7.32
C PRO A 104 9.61 3.20 -7.24
N SER A 105 9.05 4.15 -6.50
CA SER A 105 9.67 5.46 -6.30
C SER A 105 10.95 5.39 -5.44
N ASP A 106 11.19 4.25 -4.76
CA ASP A 106 12.43 4.01 -4.01
C ASP A 106 13.60 3.55 -4.89
N THR A 107 13.40 3.46 -6.20
CA THR A 107 14.42 3.16 -7.22
C THR A 107 14.56 4.29 -8.23
N ALA A 108 14.32 5.52 -7.83
CA ALA A 108 14.25 6.68 -8.76
C ALA A 108 15.54 6.92 -9.57
N GLU A 109 16.69 6.54 -9.05
CA GLU A 109 17.98 6.66 -9.78
C GLU A 109 18.12 5.66 -10.94
N CYS A 110 17.32 4.58 -10.92
CA CYS A 110 17.28 3.59 -12.00
C CYS A 110 16.25 3.94 -13.09
N TRP A 111 15.47 5.00 -12.93
CA TRP A 111 14.46 5.35 -13.90
C TRP A 111 15.06 5.77 -15.25
N GLY A 112 14.48 5.26 -16.32
CA GLY A 112 14.96 5.53 -17.69
C GLY A 112 16.06 4.59 -18.15
N THR A 113 16.51 3.65 -17.32
CA THR A 113 17.40 2.57 -17.77
C THR A 113 16.60 1.48 -18.47
N THR A 114 17.25 0.71 -19.33
CA THR A 114 16.68 -0.48 -19.99
C THR A 114 17.08 -1.77 -19.28
N THR A 115 17.92 -1.67 -18.26
CA THR A 115 18.36 -2.81 -17.46
C THR A 115 17.31 -3.13 -16.39
N PRO A 116 16.97 -4.40 -16.18
CA PRO A 116 16.11 -4.79 -15.06
C PRO A 116 16.70 -4.27 -13.73
N ILE A 117 15.81 -3.88 -12.83
CA ILE A 117 16.20 -3.38 -11.50
C ILE A 117 16.28 -4.59 -10.56
N ASP A 118 17.46 -4.83 -10.00
CA ASP A 118 17.70 -5.89 -9.05
C ASP A 118 16.97 -5.65 -7.72
N ASP A 119 16.72 -6.70 -6.98
CA ASP A 119 16.00 -6.65 -5.70
C ASP A 119 16.81 -5.96 -4.59
N ASP A 120 18.15 -6.04 -4.66
CA ASP A 120 19.12 -5.43 -3.74
C ASP A 120 19.57 -4.01 -4.16
N VAL A 121 18.95 -3.42 -5.18
CA VAL A 121 19.29 -2.07 -5.64
C VAL A 121 19.26 -1.05 -4.50
N VAL A 122 20.25 -0.15 -4.50
CA VAL A 122 20.33 0.93 -3.51
C VAL A 122 19.09 1.80 -3.60
N ARG A 123 18.34 1.86 -2.49
CA ARG A 123 17.11 2.64 -2.42
C ARG A 123 17.39 4.14 -2.51
N SER A 124 16.65 4.82 -3.34
CA SER A 124 16.74 6.24 -3.63
C SER A 124 15.36 6.91 -3.54
N PHE A 125 15.26 8.16 -3.94
CA PHE A 125 13.96 8.85 -4.02
C PHE A 125 13.99 9.91 -5.13
N PRO A 126 12.83 10.28 -5.71
CA PRO A 126 12.75 11.30 -6.75
C PRO A 126 13.24 12.66 -6.26
N LYS A 127 14.16 13.31 -7.00
CA LYS A 127 14.74 14.61 -6.65
C LYS A 127 13.88 15.81 -7.11
N ASN A 128 12.60 15.61 -7.37
CA ASN A 128 11.70 16.62 -7.94
C ASN A 128 10.89 17.42 -6.90
N GLY A 129 11.07 17.15 -5.60
CA GLY A 129 10.44 17.89 -4.51
C GLY A 129 8.92 17.76 -4.39
N ASN A 130 8.31 16.77 -5.03
CA ASN A 130 6.89 16.46 -4.91
C ASN A 130 6.61 15.46 -3.77
N ASP A 131 5.34 15.16 -3.52
CA ASP A 131 4.92 14.23 -2.47
C ASP A 131 5.35 12.78 -2.72
N HIS A 132 5.63 12.36 -3.96
CA HIS A 132 6.24 11.06 -4.25
C HIS A 132 7.63 10.90 -3.61
N ALA A 133 8.38 12.00 -3.47
CA ALA A 133 9.68 11.96 -2.81
C ALA A 133 9.54 11.63 -1.32
N VAL A 134 8.69 12.35 -0.59
CA VAL A 134 8.47 12.07 0.84
C VAL A 134 7.83 10.69 1.06
N TYR A 135 6.92 10.28 0.19
CA TYR A 135 6.36 8.93 0.20
C TYR A 135 7.43 7.86 0.06
N ALA A 136 8.34 7.99 -0.93
CA ALA A 136 9.45 7.07 -1.12
C ALA A 136 10.40 7.04 0.08
N ILE A 137 10.72 8.22 0.66
CA ILE A 137 11.54 8.32 1.87
C ILE A 137 10.89 7.57 3.02
N CYS A 138 9.60 7.77 3.27
CA CYS A 138 8.89 7.08 4.35
C CYS A 138 8.80 5.56 4.12
N LYS A 139 8.55 5.13 2.87
CA LYS A 139 8.54 3.70 2.53
C LYS A 139 9.91 3.06 2.71
N ARG A 140 10.98 3.74 2.30
CA ARG A 140 12.35 3.31 2.55
C ARG A 140 12.62 3.20 4.05
N ALA A 141 12.33 4.23 4.83
CA ALA A 141 12.56 4.21 6.27
C ALA A 141 11.82 3.07 6.97
N ALA A 142 10.57 2.81 6.59
CA ALA A 142 9.81 1.67 7.11
C ALA A 142 10.43 0.33 6.71
N THR A 143 10.98 0.21 5.49
CA THR A 143 11.70 -0.99 5.06
C THR A 143 12.98 -1.18 5.87
N ASP A 144 13.77 -0.12 6.06
CA ASP A 144 15.02 -0.16 6.85
C ASP A 144 14.73 -0.57 8.32
N ILE A 145 13.60 -0.10 8.90
CA ILE A 145 13.14 -0.53 10.23
C ILE A 145 12.82 -2.03 10.24
N LEU A 146 12.09 -2.53 9.24
CA LEU A 146 11.76 -3.95 9.16
C LEU A 146 13.00 -4.83 8.98
N GLU A 147 13.98 -4.39 8.21
CA GLU A 147 15.28 -5.08 8.05
C GLU A 147 16.06 -5.09 9.37
N HIS A 148 16.06 -3.97 10.10
CA HIS A 148 16.65 -3.94 11.44
C HIS A 148 15.99 -4.95 12.39
N LEU A 149 14.66 -4.97 12.44
CA LEU A 149 13.92 -5.92 13.28
C LEU A 149 14.14 -7.38 12.85
N GLN A 150 14.40 -7.64 11.57
CA GLN A 150 14.80 -8.95 11.08
C GLN A 150 16.18 -9.35 11.62
N ILE A 151 17.15 -8.45 11.60
CA ILE A 151 18.48 -8.69 12.17
C ILE A 151 18.38 -8.98 13.68
N CYS A 152 17.46 -8.30 14.39
CA CYS A 152 17.18 -8.56 15.79
C CYS A 152 16.41 -9.88 16.03
N GLY A 153 15.97 -10.58 15.00
CA GLY A 153 15.20 -11.83 15.12
C GLY A 153 13.72 -11.62 15.53
N GLU A 154 13.23 -10.39 15.48
CA GLU A 154 11.89 -10.05 15.94
C GLU A 154 10.82 -10.26 14.87
N VAL A 155 11.13 -10.00 13.60
CA VAL A 155 10.21 -10.17 12.47
C VAL A 155 10.88 -10.89 11.28
N LYS A 156 10.05 -11.43 10.39
CA LYS A 156 10.43 -12.04 9.12
C LYS A 156 9.69 -11.28 8.00
N PRO A 157 10.24 -10.17 7.52
CA PRO A 157 9.60 -9.36 6.49
C PRO A 157 9.74 -9.99 5.11
N CYS A 158 8.70 -9.83 4.30
CA CYS A 158 8.73 -10.00 2.85
C CYS A 158 8.33 -8.68 2.22
N VAL A 159 9.24 -8.01 1.54
CA VAL A 159 9.03 -6.67 1.00
C VAL A 159 8.79 -6.74 -0.50
N PHE A 160 7.63 -6.28 -0.94
CA PHE A 160 7.27 -6.20 -2.36
C PHE A 160 7.35 -4.78 -2.89
N ARG A 161 8.01 -4.63 -4.01
CA ARG A 161 8.02 -3.38 -4.78
C ARG A 161 6.93 -3.43 -5.84
N HIS A 162 5.70 -3.03 -5.44
CA HIS A 162 4.55 -3.06 -6.32
C HIS A 162 4.53 -1.89 -7.29
N PHE A 163 4.45 -2.20 -8.55
CA PHE A 163 4.02 -1.25 -9.59
C PHE A 163 2.50 -1.08 -9.58
N MET A 164 1.97 -0.34 -10.54
CA MET A 164 0.53 -0.17 -10.68
C MET A 164 -0.12 -1.52 -11.02
N VAL A 165 -1.02 -1.97 -10.15
CA VAL A 165 -1.78 -3.21 -10.37
C VAL A 165 -3.07 -2.87 -11.10
N TYR A 166 -3.23 -3.45 -12.29
CA TYR A 166 -4.45 -3.35 -13.08
C TYR A 166 -5.33 -4.56 -12.77
N GLY A 167 -6.42 -4.32 -12.09
CA GLY A 167 -7.37 -5.37 -11.74
C GLY A 167 -8.80 -4.85 -11.78
N TRP A 168 -9.76 -5.74 -12.05
CA TRP A 168 -11.16 -5.39 -11.96
C TRP A 168 -11.56 -5.17 -10.50
N HIS A 169 -12.05 -3.97 -10.19
CA HIS A 169 -12.66 -3.65 -8.91
C HIS A 169 -14.06 -3.08 -9.15
N PRO A 170 -15.08 -3.49 -8.38
CA PRO A 170 -16.45 -2.98 -8.58
C PRO A 170 -16.53 -1.46 -8.44
N VAL A 171 -15.73 -0.88 -7.53
CA VAL A 171 -15.63 0.58 -7.40
C VAL A 171 -14.64 1.09 -8.44
N ALA A 172 -15.15 1.80 -9.44
CA ALA A 172 -14.36 2.34 -10.55
C ALA A 172 -13.80 3.74 -10.28
N THR A 173 -14.13 4.32 -9.13
CA THR A 173 -13.83 5.70 -8.80
C THR A 173 -13.00 5.83 -7.52
N TYR A 174 -12.40 6.99 -7.34
CA TYR A 174 -11.70 7.39 -6.12
C TYR A 174 -11.99 8.87 -5.83
N PHE A 175 -11.78 9.29 -4.60
CA PHE A 175 -11.93 10.69 -4.21
C PHE A 175 -10.56 11.38 -4.20
N LEU A 176 -10.49 12.53 -4.89
CA LEU A 176 -9.35 13.42 -4.86
C LEU A 176 -9.86 14.83 -4.56
N GLU A 177 -9.38 15.43 -3.48
CA GLU A 177 -9.79 16.77 -3.03
C GLU A 177 -11.32 16.93 -2.90
N GLY A 178 -11.96 15.89 -2.35
CA GLY A 178 -13.42 15.85 -2.16
C GLY A 178 -14.23 15.62 -3.44
N LYS A 179 -13.59 15.50 -4.61
CA LYS A 179 -14.26 15.20 -5.89
C LYS A 179 -14.08 13.74 -6.26
N GLU A 180 -15.18 13.11 -6.64
CA GLU A 180 -15.15 11.76 -7.18
C GLU A 180 -14.56 11.77 -8.60
N ARG A 181 -13.60 10.90 -8.85
CA ARG A 181 -12.93 10.74 -10.14
C ARG A 181 -12.88 9.27 -10.52
N MET A 182 -13.04 9.00 -11.80
CA MET A 182 -12.83 7.64 -12.32
C MET A 182 -11.33 7.30 -12.28
N LEU A 183 -11.02 6.03 -11.97
CA LEU A 183 -9.66 5.52 -12.06
C LEU A 183 -9.11 5.76 -13.47
N PRO A 184 -7.91 6.33 -13.65
CA PRO A 184 -7.40 6.75 -14.97
C PRO A 184 -7.47 5.66 -16.03
N TRP A 185 -7.01 4.45 -15.71
CA TRP A 185 -7.05 3.33 -16.64
C TRP A 185 -8.48 2.91 -17.03
N ARG A 186 -9.45 3.01 -16.10
CA ARG A 186 -10.87 2.76 -16.35
C ARG A 186 -11.46 3.77 -17.31
N SER A 187 -11.10 5.05 -17.10
CA SER A 187 -11.49 6.13 -18.00
C SER A 187 -10.95 5.91 -19.42
N MET A 188 -9.68 5.49 -19.53
CA MET A 188 -9.07 5.16 -20.83
C MET A 188 -9.78 4.01 -21.52
N VAL A 189 -10.01 2.89 -20.83
CA VAL A 189 -10.74 1.74 -21.39
C VAL A 189 -12.15 2.12 -21.83
N ARG A 190 -12.87 2.91 -21.02
CA ARG A 190 -14.21 3.38 -21.38
C ARG A 190 -14.19 4.23 -22.66
N LYS A 191 -13.27 5.18 -22.76
CA LYS A 191 -13.09 6.03 -23.95
C LYS A 191 -12.78 5.18 -25.18
N CYS A 192 -11.89 4.17 -25.08
CA CYS A 192 -11.61 3.25 -26.17
C CYS A 192 -12.88 2.50 -26.63
N ILE A 193 -13.68 1.98 -25.71
CA ILE A 193 -14.93 1.27 -26.04
C ILE A 193 -15.93 2.20 -26.74
N GLN A 194 -15.96 3.48 -26.36
CA GLN A 194 -16.83 4.50 -26.93
C GLN A 194 -16.31 5.12 -28.23
N GLY A 195 -15.12 4.73 -28.70
CA GLY A 195 -14.48 5.29 -29.89
C GLY A 195 -14.01 6.74 -29.69
N GLU A 196 -13.85 7.17 -28.45
CA GLU A 196 -13.36 8.53 -28.12
C GLU A 196 -11.83 8.60 -28.23
N ASN A 197 -11.32 9.81 -28.54
CA ASN A 197 -9.88 10.05 -28.55
C ASN A 197 -9.29 9.94 -27.16
N LEU A 198 -8.11 9.30 -27.06
CA LEU A 198 -7.32 9.26 -25.84
C LEU A 198 -6.33 10.42 -25.81
N GLU A 199 -6.31 11.15 -24.71
CA GLU A 199 -5.26 12.12 -24.41
C GLU A 199 -4.20 11.41 -23.57
N VAL A 200 -2.97 11.38 -24.09
CA VAL A 200 -1.81 10.79 -23.40
C VAL A 200 -0.93 11.94 -22.90
N TYR A 201 -0.71 11.97 -21.58
CA TYR A 201 0.14 12.96 -20.94
C TYR A 201 1.52 12.36 -20.65
N GLY A 202 2.56 13.05 -21.08
CA GLY A 202 3.96 12.68 -20.86
C GLY A 202 4.59 11.94 -22.04
N ASP A 203 5.73 11.31 -21.79
CA ASP A 203 6.49 10.58 -22.79
C ASP A 203 5.80 9.25 -23.12
N VAL A 204 5.30 9.15 -24.35
CA VAL A 204 4.61 7.94 -24.85
C VAL A 204 5.54 6.76 -25.11
N THR A 205 6.86 6.99 -25.14
CA THR A 205 7.87 5.96 -25.34
C THR A 205 8.32 5.33 -24.03
N ARG A 206 7.96 5.92 -22.90
CA ARG A 206 8.37 5.46 -21.58
C ARG A 206 7.71 4.11 -21.26
N LYS A 207 8.55 3.11 -21.12
CA LYS A 207 8.13 1.79 -20.61
C LYS A 207 8.08 1.83 -19.07
N LYS A 208 7.06 1.19 -18.50
CA LYS A 208 6.96 0.84 -17.08
C LYS A 208 6.85 -0.68 -17.03
N GLU A 209 7.89 -1.28 -16.57
CA GLU A 209 7.93 -2.72 -16.31
C GLU A 209 8.05 -2.95 -14.82
#